data_89f19ccd1f74ba5d62471933414799bc
#
_entry.id   89f19ccd1f74ba5d62471933414799bc
#
_cell.length_a   1.000
_cell.length_b   1.000
_cell.length_c   1.000
_cell.angle_alpha   90.00
_cell.angle_beta   90.00
_cell.angle_gamma   90.00
#
_symmetry.space_group_name_H-M   'P 1'
#
loop_
_entity.id
_entity.type
_entity.pdbx_description
1 polymer ?
#
loop_
_entity_poly.entity_id
_entity_poly.type
_entity_poly.pdbx_seq_one_letter_code
_entity_poly.pdbx_strand_id
1 'polypeptide(L)'
;PLLTYDNWKTFRQSSCGKAVPRVELRIDSGDPQHIVGEILAKGICVMTGYYKNPEATAAAIDRDGWLHTGDMGIIDQDGYLFIKGRCKNMILSSNGQNIYPEEIEDKLNNMPYISESIVIEKEGKLVALIYPDFDLVNEEKITDEKLDELMTANLKEINQQLPAYSQLNTYKLYNEEFEKTPKRSIKRFLYQ
;
A
#
# COMPACT_ATOMS: atom_id res chain seq x y z
N PRO A 1 -13.11 2.28 11.71
CA PRO A 1 -12.79 2.52 13.12
C PRO A 1 -11.42 3.17 13.29
N LEU A 2 -11.14 3.81 14.46
CA LEU A 2 -9.80 4.20 14.87
C LEU A 2 -9.16 2.99 15.55
N LEU A 3 -8.12 2.44 14.97
CA LEU A 3 -7.48 1.22 15.47
C LEU A 3 -6.16 1.49 16.18
N THR A 4 -5.37 2.43 15.65
CA THR A 4 -4.04 2.75 16.15
C THR A 4 -3.89 4.26 16.32
N TYR A 5 -2.95 4.62 17.17
CA TYR A 5 -2.60 6.01 17.44
C TYR A 5 -1.10 6.13 17.73
N ASP A 6 -0.54 7.24 17.29
CA ASP A 6 0.81 7.65 17.64
C ASP A 6 0.83 9.14 18.04
N ASN A 7 1.90 9.57 18.66
CA ASN A 7 2.12 10.96 19.05
C ASN A 7 3.60 11.31 18.92
N TRP A 8 3.92 12.60 19.02
CA TRP A 8 5.28 13.08 18.84
C TRP A 8 6.35 12.47 19.80
N LYS A 9 5.92 11.88 20.94
CA LYS A 9 6.83 11.23 21.90
C LYS A 9 7.07 9.75 21.56
N THR A 10 6.12 9.12 20.88
CA THR A 10 6.14 7.70 20.56
C THR A 10 6.25 7.44 19.07
N PHE A 11 6.45 8.49 18.29
CA PHE A 11 6.54 8.40 16.83
C PHE A 11 7.61 7.41 16.38
N ARG A 12 7.21 6.51 15.49
CA ARG A 12 8.10 5.59 14.78
C ARG A 12 7.84 5.73 13.28
N GLN A 13 8.90 6.02 12.53
CA GLN A 13 8.81 6.22 11.09
C GLN A 13 8.14 5.01 10.40
N SER A 14 7.26 5.29 9.45
CA SER A 14 6.49 4.31 8.65
C SER A 14 5.53 3.43 9.46
N SER A 15 5.36 3.65 10.77
CA SER A 15 4.34 2.95 11.55
C SER A 15 3.03 3.73 11.63
N CYS A 16 1.95 3.00 11.86
CA CYS A 16 0.63 3.56 12.17
C CYS A 16 0.41 3.74 13.68
N GLY A 17 1.46 3.55 14.49
CA GLY A 17 1.37 3.61 15.95
C GLY A 17 0.93 2.29 16.58
N LYS A 18 0.51 2.38 17.86
CA LYS A 18 0.06 1.24 18.66
C LYS A 18 -1.45 1.20 18.77
N ALA A 19 -2.00 0.02 19.09
CA ALA A 19 -3.44 -0.12 19.32
C ALA A 19 -3.94 0.89 20.36
N VAL A 20 -5.07 1.52 20.06
CA VAL A 20 -5.75 2.41 21.04
C VAL A 20 -6.32 1.59 22.21
N PRO A 21 -6.52 2.19 23.39
CA PRO A 21 -7.11 1.48 24.51
C PRO A 21 -8.43 0.77 24.17
N ARG A 22 -8.60 -0.46 24.63
CA ARG A 22 -9.78 -1.32 24.40
C ARG A 22 -9.94 -1.78 22.95
N VAL A 23 -8.86 -1.74 22.15
CA VAL A 23 -8.75 -2.35 20.82
C VAL A 23 -7.62 -3.36 20.86
N GLU A 24 -7.90 -4.53 20.36
CA GLU A 24 -6.94 -5.60 20.14
C GLU A 24 -6.64 -5.70 18.65
N LEU A 25 -5.36 -5.86 18.31
CA LEU A 25 -4.90 -6.11 16.95
C LEU A 25 -4.21 -7.46 16.89
N ARG A 26 -4.41 -8.17 15.80
CA ARG A 26 -3.75 -9.42 15.49
C ARG A 26 -3.33 -9.44 14.03
N ILE A 27 -2.19 -9.99 13.74
CA ILE A 27 -1.78 -10.32 12.36
C ILE A 27 -2.10 -11.80 12.13
N ASP A 28 -2.85 -12.10 11.07
CA ASP A 28 -3.18 -13.45 10.68
C ASP A 28 -2.01 -14.08 9.95
N SER A 29 -0.99 -14.46 10.73
CA SER A 29 0.22 -15.13 10.26
C SER A 29 0.81 -16.00 11.37
N GLY A 30 1.70 -16.91 10.99
CA GLY A 30 2.42 -17.77 11.93
C GLY A 30 3.50 -17.03 12.74
N ASP A 31 3.96 -15.86 12.25
CA ASP A 31 4.93 -14.99 12.92
C ASP A 31 4.55 -13.51 12.64
N PRO A 32 3.77 -12.88 13.52
CA PRO A 32 3.27 -11.52 13.34
C PRO A 32 4.34 -10.44 13.20
N GLN A 33 5.57 -10.72 13.63
CA GLN A 33 6.69 -9.76 13.60
C GLN A 33 7.44 -9.78 12.26
N HIS A 34 7.50 -10.94 11.59
CA HIS A 34 8.35 -11.14 10.42
C HIS A 34 7.56 -11.57 9.18
N ILE A 35 6.38 -12.19 9.36
CA ILE A 35 5.54 -12.66 8.25
C ILE A 35 4.31 -11.75 8.14
N VAL A 36 4.19 -11.11 6.99
CA VAL A 36 3.04 -10.25 6.69
C VAL A 36 1.77 -11.09 6.63
N GLY A 37 0.72 -10.65 7.33
CA GLY A 37 -0.60 -11.26 7.33
C GLY A 37 -1.70 -10.21 7.34
N GLU A 38 -2.95 -10.64 7.23
CA GLU A 38 -4.07 -9.72 7.34
C GLU A 38 -4.15 -9.12 8.75
N ILE A 39 -4.39 -7.83 8.82
CA ILE A 39 -4.61 -7.11 10.07
C ILE A 39 -6.04 -7.36 10.52
N LEU A 40 -6.19 -8.02 11.66
CA LEU A 40 -7.46 -8.26 12.31
C LEU A 40 -7.62 -7.34 13.50
N ALA A 41 -8.82 -6.81 13.71
CA ALA A 41 -9.12 -5.87 14.78
C ALA A 41 -10.34 -6.30 15.59
N LYS A 42 -10.27 -6.17 16.92
CA LYS A 42 -11.38 -6.43 17.82
C LYS A 42 -11.47 -5.35 18.89
N GLY A 43 -12.65 -4.88 19.22
CA GLY A 43 -12.84 -3.90 20.28
C GLY A 43 -14.05 -3.01 20.10
N ILE A 44 -14.17 -2.03 21.00
CA ILE A 44 -15.36 -1.17 21.11
C ILE A 44 -15.62 -0.26 19.91
N CYS A 45 -14.61 -0.01 19.09
CA CYS A 45 -14.71 0.84 17.90
C CYS A 45 -15.04 0.03 16.63
N VAL A 46 -15.07 -1.30 16.73
CA VAL A 46 -15.48 -2.16 15.61
C VAL A 46 -16.99 -2.11 15.48
N MET A 47 -17.47 -1.98 14.23
CA MET A 47 -18.90 -1.95 13.92
C MET A 47 -19.59 -3.24 14.38
N THR A 48 -20.87 -3.18 14.68
CA THR A 48 -21.71 -4.37 14.94
C THR A 48 -22.08 -5.10 13.66
N GLY A 49 -21.98 -4.46 12.51
CA GLY A 49 -22.26 -5.03 11.20
C GLY A 49 -22.70 -3.99 10.16
N TYR A 50 -22.92 -4.44 8.95
CA TYR A 50 -23.51 -3.64 7.87
C TYR A 50 -25.03 -3.62 7.98
N TYR A 51 -25.63 -2.44 7.88
CA TYR A 51 -27.08 -2.27 8.00
C TYR A 51 -27.83 -3.09 6.95
N LYS A 52 -28.74 -3.93 7.41
CA LYS A 52 -29.56 -4.84 6.57
C LYS A 52 -28.76 -5.72 5.61
N ASN A 53 -27.49 -5.99 5.91
CA ASN A 53 -26.64 -6.84 5.10
C ASN A 53 -25.85 -7.86 5.98
N PRO A 54 -26.52 -8.94 6.41
CA PRO A 54 -25.90 -9.95 7.26
C PRO A 54 -24.78 -10.72 6.54
N GLU A 55 -24.89 -10.92 5.22
CA GLU A 55 -23.89 -11.61 4.42
C GLU A 55 -22.58 -10.83 4.41
N ALA A 56 -22.62 -9.53 4.07
CA ALA A 56 -21.43 -8.67 4.14
C ALA A 56 -20.88 -8.54 5.56
N THR A 57 -21.74 -8.58 6.58
CA THR A 57 -21.31 -8.60 7.97
C THR A 57 -20.54 -9.86 8.33
N ALA A 58 -21.05 -11.03 7.94
CA ALA A 58 -20.38 -12.31 8.17
C ALA A 58 -19.07 -12.47 7.39
N ALA A 59 -18.96 -11.81 6.23
CA ALA A 59 -17.72 -11.76 5.46
C ALA A 59 -16.66 -10.84 6.08
N ALA A 60 -17.09 -9.81 6.82
CA ALA A 60 -16.17 -8.82 7.41
C ALA A 60 -15.83 -9.09 8.88
N ILE A 61 -16.70 -9.77 9.63
CA ILE A 61 -16.51 -10.05 11.06
C ILE A 61 -16.66 -11.56 11.26
N ASP A 62 -15.62 -12.19 11.77
CA ASP A 62 -15.64 -13.62 12.04
C ASP A 62 -16.49 -13.98 13.27
N ARG A 63 -16.63 -15.30 13.56
CA ARG A 63 -17.44 -15.80 14.67
C ARG A 63 -16.89 -15.42 16.05
N ASP A 64 -15.61 -15.11 16.13
CA ASP A 64 -14.94 -14.69 17.36
C ASP A 64 -14.97 -13.18 17.55
N GLY A 65 -15.57 -12.44 16.60
CA GLY A 65 -15.76 -10.99 16.64
C GLY A 65 -14.54 -10.20 16.14
N TRP A 66 -13.65 -10.81 15.38
CA TRP A 66 -12.56 -10.12 14.71
C TRP A 66 -13.01 -9.53 13.39
N LEU A 67 -12.75 -8.25 13.20
CA LEU A 67 -12.93 -7.56 11.92
C LEU A 67 -11.74 -7.85 11.01
N HIS A 68 -12.01 -8.42 9.85
CA HIS A 68 -11.09 -8.52 8.73
C HIS A 68 -10.97 -7.15 8.05
N THR A 69 -9.83 -6.48 8.23
CA THR A 69 -9.68 -5.10 7.72
C THR A 69 -9.46 -5.05 6.21
N GLY A 70 -8.99 -6.14 5.62
CA GLY A 70 -8.52 -6.21 4.24
C GLY A 70 -7.18 -5.51 4.03
N ASP A 71 -6.52 -5.07 5.09
CA ASP A 71 -5.18 -4.50 5.07
C ASP A 71 -4.16 -5.56 5.52
N MET A 72 -3.00 -5.59 4.88
CA MET A 72 -1.89 -6.48 5.22
C MET A 72 -0.84 -5.73 6.04
N GLY A 73 -0.22 -6.41 7.00
CA GLY A 73 0.79 -5.75 7.82
C GLY A 73 1.56 -6.69 8.74
N ILE A 74 2.40 -6.08 9.58
CA ILE A 74 3.13 -6.71 10.67
C ILE A 74 2.98 -5.87 11.94
N ILE A 75 3.16 -6.51 13.10
CA ILE A 75 3.28 -5.81 14.39
C ILE A 75 4.63 -6.17 14.97
N ASP A 76 5.46 -5.17 15.25
CA ASP A 76 6.78 -5.42 15.84
C ASP A 76 6.72 -5.81 17.33
N GLN A 77 7.89 -6.16 17.88
CA GLN A 77 8.01 -6.57 19.28
C GLN A 77 7.58 -5.50 20.30
N ASP A 78 7.57 -4.24 19.90
CA ASP A 78 7.14 -3.11 20.73
C ASP A 78 5.65 -2.79 20.55
N GLY A 79 4.94 -3.51 19.67
CA GLY A 79 3.50 -3.38 19.41
C GLY A 79 3.14 -2.29 18.40
N TYR A 80 4.09 -1.82 17.58
CA TYR A 80 3.80 -0.89 16.49
C TYR A 80 3.32 -1.63 15.25
N LEU A 81 2.23 -1.13 14.68
CA LEU A 81 1.65 -1.65 13.44
C LEU A 81 2.31 -0.99 12.23
N PHE A 82 2.71 -1.80 11.25
CA PHE A 82 3.21 -1.37 9.94
C PHE A 82 2.31 -1.96 8.86
N ILE A 83 1.61 -1.10 8.12
CA ILE A 83 0.79 -1.51 6.98
C ILE A 83 1.70 -1.72 5.78
N LYS A 84 1.46 -2.81 5.04
CA LYS A 84 2.20 -3.22 3.84
C LYS A 84 1.41 -3.01 2.56
N GLY A 85 0.10 -3.16 2.60
CA GLY A 85 -0.79 -2.97 1.46
C GLY A 85 -2.17 -3.53 1.71
N ARG A 86 -2.90 -3.78 0.62
CA ARG A 86 -4.24 -4.36 0.65
C ARG A 86 -4.24 -5.81 0.21
N CYS A 87 -4.99 -6.67 0.89
CA CYS A 87 -5.15 -8.08 0.50
C CYS A 87 -5.50 -8.25 -0.98
N LYS A 88 -6.47 -7.47 -1.47
CA LYS A 88 -6.98 -7.56 -2.83
C LYS A 88 -6.05 -6.99 -3.91
N ASN A 89 -5.05 -6.21 -3.53
CA ASN A 89 -4.09 -5.61 -4.46
C ASN A 89 -2.77 -6.39 -4.50
N MET A 90 -2.60 -7.34 -3.58
CA MET A 90 -1.41 -8.17 -3.51
C MET A 90 -1.21 -8.93 -4.83
N ILE A 91 0.00 -8.90 -5.33
CA ILE A 91 0.43 -9.61 -6.54
C ILE A 91 1.22 -10.83 -6.10
N LEU A 92 0.88 -11.99 -6.66
CA LEU A 92 1.64 -13.22 -6.43
C LEU A 92 2.71 -13.34 -7.50
N SER A 93 3.99 -13.24 -7.11
CA SER A 93 5.09 -13.42 -8.05
C SER A 93 5.20 -14.87 -8.56
N SER A 94 5.90 -15.07 -9.67
CA SER A 94 6.09 -16.39 -10.28
C SER A 94 6.80 -17.41 -9.37
N ASN A 95 7.54 -16.95 -8.36
CA ASN A 95 8.22 -17.78 -7.36
C ASN A 95 7.40 -17.96 -6.06
N GLY A 96 6.13 -17.55 -6.04
CA GLY A 96 5.23 -17.70 -4.89
C GLY A 96 5.41 -16.65 -3.78
N GLN A 97 6.17 -15.59 -4.02
CA GLN A 97 6.32 -14.49 -3.07
C GLN A 97 5.20 -13.47 -3.23
N ASN A 98 4.69 -12.97 -2.11
CA ASN A 98 3.72 -11.89 -2.11
C ASN A 98 4.41 -10.55 -2.35
N ILE A 99 3.90 -9.80 -3.30
CA ILE A 99 4.32 -8.43 -3.61
C ILE A 99 3.19 -7.50 -3.20
N TYR A 100 3.54 -6.46 -2.46
CA TYR A 100 2.61 -5.42 -2.03
C TYR A 100 2.88 -4.16 -2.85
N PRO A 101 2.05 -3.88 -3.88
CA PRO A 101 2.27 -2.75 -4.78
C PRO A 101 2.41 -1.42 -4.04
N GLU A 102 1.63 -1.23 -2.97
CA GLU A 102 1.62 -0.01 -2.19
C GLU A 102 2.99 0.31 -1.54
N GLU A 103 3.77 -0.70 -1.16
CA GLU A 103 5.13 -0.48 -0.64
C GLU A 103 6.09 0.06 -1.70
N ILE A 104 5.91 -0.38 -2.95
CA ILE A 104 6.73 0.08 -4.08
C ILE A 104 6.29 1.49 -4.49
N GLU A 105 4.98 1.72 -4.54
CA GLU A 105 4.37 3.01 -4.86
C GLU A 105 4.72 4.10 -3.86
N ASP A 106 4.75 3.78 -2.57
CA ASP A 106 5.19 4.71 -1.53
C ASP A 106 6.63 5.19 -1.78
N LYS A 107 7.52 4.28 -2.19
CA LYS A 107 8.89 4.64 -2.56
C LYS A 107 8.94 5.45 -3.86
N LEU A 108 8.18 5.05 -4.89
CA LEU A 108 8.10 5.77 -6.16
C LEU A 108 7.60 7.21 -5.97
N ASN A 109 6.54 7.39 -5.19
CA ASN A 109 5.94 8.70 -4.95
C ASN A 109 6.85 9.64 -4.14
N ASN A 110 7.92 9.13 -3.54
CA ASN A 110 8.96 9.93 -2.90
C ASN A 110 10.16 10.25 -3.82
N MET A 111 10.15 9.76 -5.07
CA MET A 111 11.20 10.06 -6.04
C MET A 111 10.95 11.39 -6.76
N PRO A 112 12.02 12.07 -7.25
CA PRO A 112 11.88 13.34 -7.97
C PRO A 112 10.95 13.23 -9.18
N TYR A 113 10.14 14.26 -9.42
CA TYR A 113 9.21 14.41 -10.55
C TYR A 113 8.10 13.36 -10.64
N ILE A 114 7.82 12.62 -9.58
CA ILE A 114 6.70 11.67 -9.52
C ILE A 114 5.62 12.24 -8.58
N SER A 115 4.44 12.49 -9.11
CA SER A 115 3.29 12.93 -8.33
C SER A 115 2.50 11.73 -7.80
N GLU A 116 2.21 10.76 -8.65
CA GLU A 116 1.46 9.56 -8.29
C GLU A 116 1.95 8.35 -9.09
N SER A 117 1.86 7.19 -8.50
CA SER A 117 2.18 5.94 -9.19
C SER A 117 1.23 4.80 -8.83
N ILE A 118 1.12 3.83 -9.74
CA ILE A 118 0.46 2.55 -9.54
C ILE A 118 1.39 1.45 -10.04
N VAL A 119 1.57 0.41 -9.26
CA VAL A 119 2.30 -0.78 -9.69
C VAL A 119 1.29 -1.88 -10.03
N ILE A 120 1.42 -2.42 -11.23
CA ILE A 120 0.58 -3.51 -11.75
C ILE A 120 1.47 -4.66 -12.23
N GLU A 121 0.87 -5.84 -12.32
CA GLU A 121 1.47 -6.96 -13.05
C GLU A 121 0.89 -7.01 -14.46
N LYS A 122 1.76 -7.12 -15.45
CA LYS A 122 1.38 -7.36 -16.84
C LYS A 122 2.31 -8.40 -17.44
N GLU A 123 1.73 -9.51 -17.91
CA GLU A 123 2.48 -10.62 -18.54
C GLU A 123 3.64 -11.15 -17.66
N GLY A 124 3.40 -11.29 -16.36
CA GLY A 124 4.40 -11.75 -15.39
C GLY A 124 5.49 -10.73 -15.04
N LYS A 125 5.32 -9.45 -15.44
CA LYS A 125 6.27 -8.36 -15.17
C LYS A 125 5.61 -7.25 -14.37
N LEU A 126 6.36 -6.68 -13.44
CA LEU A 126 5.91 -5.51 -12.71
C LEU A 126 6.14 -4.24 -13.53
N VAL A 127 5.09 -3.47 -13.71
CA VAL A 127 5.09 -2.23 -14.45
C VAL A 127 4.64 -1.09 -13.55
N ALA A 128 5.43 -0.02 -13.49
CA ALA A 128 5.03 1.21 -12.83
C ALA A 128 4.28 2.11 -13.82
N LEU A 129 3.03 2.43 -13.51
CA LEU A 129 2.30 3.49 -14.18
C LEU A 129 2.55 4.77 -13.38
N ILE A 130 3.07 5.81 -14.01
CA ILE A 130 3.55 7.02 -13.34
C ILE A 130 2.83 8.24 -13.91
N TYR A 131 2.24 9.04 -13.03
CA TYR A 131 1.83 10.39 -13.34
C TYR A 131 2.90 11.35 -12.82
N PRO A 132 3.61 12.04 -13.73
CA PRO A 132 4.67 12.99 -13.35
C PRO A 132 4.11 14.22 -12.61
N ASP A 133 4.96 14.86 -11.83
CA ASP A 133 4.71 16.21 -11.32
C ASP A 133 4.93 17.23 -12.43
N PHE A 134 3.89 17.44 -13.25
CA PHE A 134 3.95 18.36 -14.38
C PHE A 134 4.13 19.81 -13.96
N ASP A 135 3.75 20.20 -12.73
CA ASP A 135 3.99 21.55 -12.24
C ASP A 135 5.50 21.77 -12.11
N LEU A 136 6.20 20.86 -11.48
CA LEU A 136 7.66 20.89 -11.32
C LEU A 136 8.39 20.73 -12.66
N VAL A 137 7.93 19.80 -13.51
CA VAL A 137 8.47 19.57 -14.86
C VAL A 137 8.43 20.87 -15.70
N ASN A 138 7.29 21.57 -15.67
CA ASN A 138 7.10 22.83 -16.40
C ASN A 138 7.92 23.99 -15.80
N GLU A 139 7.96 24.09 -14.48
CA GLU A 139 8.74 25.12 -13.78
C GLU A 139 10.22 25.03 -14.12
N GLU A 140 10.77 23.82 -14.10
CA GLU A 140 12.17 23.53 -14.41
C GLU A 140 12.46 23.38 -15.91
N LYS A 141 11.44 23.48 -16.77
CA LYS A 141 11.53 23.35 -18.23
C LYS A 141 12.19 22.03 -18.66
N ILE A 142 11.83 20.95 -18.00
CA ILE A 142 12.30 19.60 -18.34
C ILE A 142 11.70 19.16 -19.67
N THR A 143 12.52 18.73 -20.62
CA THR A 143 12.05 18.15 -21.88
C THR A 143 11.56 16.71 -21.70
N ASP A 144 10.77 16.20 -22.65
CA ASP A 144 10.26 14.83 -22.61
C ASP A 144 11.39 13.80 -22.56
N GLU A 145 12.48 14.03 -23.33
CA GLU A 145 13.66 13.16 -23.32
C GLU A 145 14.34 13.17 -21.93
N LYS A 146 14.43 14.35 -21.32
CA LYS A 146 15.03 14.48 -19.99
C LYS A 146 14.18 13.86 -18.91
N LEU A 147 12.85 13.99 -19.03
CA LEU A 147 11.91 13.33 -18.11
C LEU A 147 12.05 11.80 -18.20
N ASP A 148 12.18 11.24 -19.40
CA ASP A 148 12.39 9.79 -19.60
C ASP A 148 13.71 9.30 -18.98
N GLU A 149 14.80 10.07 -19.14
CA GLU A 149 16.08 9.79 -18.46
C GLU A 149 15.92 9.78 -16.93
N LEU A 150 15.20 10.75 -16.36
CA LEU A 150 14.95 10.85 -14.93
C LEU A 150 14.10 9.68 -14.41
N MET A 151 13.05 9.31 -15.13
CA MET A 151 12.21 8.15 -14.76
C MET A 151 13.00 6.84 -14.82
N THR A 152 13.87 6.69 -15.84
CA THR A 152 14.77 5.54 -15.94
C THR A 152 15.75 5.49 -14.75
N ALA A 153 16.29 6.62 -14.34
CA ALA A 153 17.16 6.72 -13.17
C ALA A 153 16.41 6.38 -11.87
N ASN A 154 15.20 6.93 -11.67
CA ASN A 154 14.33 6.64 -10.54
C ASN A 154 14.02 5.14 -10.44
N LEU A 155 13.66 4.51 -11.57
CA LEU A 155 13.39 3.07 -11.62
C LEU A 155 14.61 2.25 -11.19
N LYS A 156 15.79 2.61 -11.68
CA LYS A 156 17.04 1.93 -11.33
C LYS A 156 17.37 2.08 -9.85
N GLU A 157 17.19 3.27 -9.29
CA GLU A 157 17.45 3.55 -7.88
C GLU A 157 16.51 2.75 -6.96
N ILE A 158 15.22 2.75 -7.28
CA ILE A 158 14.23 1.98 -6.51
C ILE A 158 14.54 0.48 -6.58
N ASN A 159 14.86 -0.04 -7.74
CA ASN A 159 15.18 -1.46 -7.91
C ASN A 159 16.38 -1.91 -7.06
N GLN A 160 17.31 -1.01 -6.72
CA GLN A 160 18.40 -1.32 -5.78
C GLN A 160 17.91 -1.53 -4.34
N GLN A 161 16.77 -0.96 -4.00
CA GLN A 161 16.17 -1.04 -2.67
C GLN A 161 15.10 -2.15 -2.56
N LEU A 162 14.75 -2.78 -3.67
CA LEU A 162 13.71 -3.81 -3.75
C LEU A 162 14.32 -5.21 -3.84
N PRO A 163 13.71 -6.20 -3.17
CA PRO A 163 14.04 -7.60 -3.40
C PRO A 163 13.90 -7.98 -4.87
N ALA A 164 14.69 -8.92 -5.36
CA ALA A 164 14.72 -9.30 -6.78
C ALA A 164 13.35 -9.69 -7.35
N TYR A 165 12.49 -10.31 -6.54
CA TYR A 165 11.14 -10.74 -6.95
C TYR A 165 10.13 -9.59 -7.08
N SER A 166 10.41 -8.43 -6.54
CA SER A 166 9.54 -7.25 -6.56
C SER A 166 10.11 -6.08 -7.36
N GLN A 167 11.19 -6.31 -8.12
CA GLN A 167 11.78 -5.27 -8.97
C GLN A 167 10.88 -4.93 -10.15
N LEU A 168 10.80 -3.65 -10.45
CA LEU A 168 10.06 -3.11 -11.58
C LEU A 168 10.80 -3.39 -12.88
N ASN A 169 10.10 -3.88 -13.88
CA ASN A 169 10.69 -4.19 -15.20
C ASN A 169 10.68 -2.97 -16.11
N THR A 170 9.67 -2.15 -16.04
CA THR A 170 9.46 -0.97 -16.89
C THR A 170 8.49 0.00 -16.25
N TYR A 171 8.33 1.16 -16.87
CA TYR A 171 7.31 2.14 -16.49
C TYR A 171 6.54 2.61 -17.74
N LYS A 172 5.40 3.26 -17.48
CA LYS A 172 4.60 3.97 -18.47
C LYS A 172 4.18 5.31 -17.90
N LEU A 173 4.44 6.40 -18.62
CA LEU A 173 3.98 7.73 -18.24
C LEU A 173 2.51 7.95 -18.62
N TYR A 174 1.80 8.64 -17.76
CA TYR A 174 0.44 9.11 -17.95
C TYR A 174 0.44 10.63 -17.96
N ASN A 175 -0.30 11.23 -18.89
CA ASN A 175 -0.39 12.68 -19.04
C ASN A 175 -1.57 13.28 -18.24
N GLU A 176 -2.41 12.42 -17.68
CA GLU A 176 -3.57 12.79 -16.88
C GLU A 176 -3.50 12.10 -15.54
N GLU A 177 -4.03 12.76 -14.49
CA GLU A 177 -4.14 12.16 -13.17
C GLU A 177 -4.94 10.86 -13.20
N PHE A 178 -4.57 9.92 -12.33
CA PHE A 178 -5.35 8.70 -12.17
C PHE A 178 -6.74 9.00 -11.61
N GLU A 179 -7.75 8.31 -12.14
CA GLU A 179 -9.10 8.42 -11.60
C GLU A 179 -9.16 7.98 -10.14
N LYS A 180 -9.82 8.79 -9.32
CA LYS A 180 -9.90 8.58 -7.88
C LYS A 180 -11.34 8.36 -7.41
N THR A 181 -11.48 7.66 -6.32
CA THR A 181 -12.71 7.58 -5.55
C THR A 181 -12.95 8.91 -4.81
N PRO A 182 -14.17 9.15 -4.26
CA PRO A 182 -14.42 10.32 -3.40
C PRO A 182 -13.48 10.43 -2.19
N LYS A 183 -12.87 9.31 -1.77
CA LYS A 183 -11.85 9.26 -0.69
C LYS A 183 -10.43 9.50 -1.19
N ARG A 184 -10.26 9.96 -2.43
CA ARG A 184 -8.98 10.20 -3.11
C ARG A 184 -8.09 8.94 -3.29
N SER A 185 -8.63 7.75 -3.16
CA SER A 185 -7.91 6.52 -3.51
C SER A 185 -8.02 6.26 -5.01
N ILE A 186 -6.92 5.88 -5.66
CA ILE A 186 -6.89 5.58 -7.09
C ILE A 186 -7.76 4.35 -7.38
N LYS A 187 -8.57 4.43 -8.44
CA LYS A 187 -9.41 3.33 -8.94
C LYS A 187 -8.55 2.33 -9.74
N ARG A 188 -7.75 1.52 -9.05
CA ARG A 188 -6.78 0.59 -9.67
C ARG A 188 -7.37 -0.31 -10.75
N PHE A 189 -8.63 -0.74 -10.58
CA PHE A 189 -9.32 -1.62 -11.53
C PHE A 189 -9.49 -1.05 -12.95
N LEU A 190 -9.24 0.26 -13.12
CA LEU A 190 -9.25 0.89 -14.44
C LEU A 190 -7.92 0.74 -15.19
N TYR A 191 -6.88 0.29 -14.51
CA TYR A 191 -5.49 0.28 -15.02
C TYR A 191 -4.85 -1.11 -15.03
N GLN A 192 -5.58 -2.13 -14.57
CA GLN A 192 -5.16 -3.53 -14.56
C GLN A 192 -5.46 -4.25 -15.86
#